data_ead8fd6ba817e1e3431b3d854c9088ae
#
_entry.id   ead8fd6ba817e1e3431b3d854c9088ae
#
_cell.length_a   1.000
_cell.length_b   1.000
_cell.length_c   1.000
_cell.angle_alpha   90.00
_cell.angle_beta   90.00
_cell.angle_gamma   90.00
#
_symmetry.space_group_name_H-M   'P 1'
#
loop_
_entity.id
_entity.type
_entity.pdbx_description
1 polymer ?
#
loop_
_entity_poly.entity_id
_entity_poly.type
_entity_poly.pdbx_seq_one_letter_code
_entity_poly.pdbx_strand_id
1 'polypeptide(L)'
;KVAHTVWFGILNNSIAIRNRLRLTKKEIKKALDAIENNQEKEIVNILSIASGSARAIIEILDSMNGYNKEISASFLDKNPKALEYSKELANGLTDKYQLKWINDTAGNFYKHYRNGENPDIIEMVGLLDYYDETKSITLLSFIYEYLNQDGFLITANIVHNREQKFISRTVGWPMVYRSPKDLIDMALAAGFEPHKTKIVC
;
A
#
# COMPACT_ATOMS: atom_id res chain seq x y z
N LYS A 1 -5.46 -20.47 -22.87
CA LYS A 1 -6.45 -20.47 -21.77
C LYS A 1 -6.02 -21.36 -20.59
N VAL A 2 -5.58 -22.63 -20.81
CA VAL A 2 -5.16 -23.55 -19.72
C VAL A 2 -3.98 -22.99 -18.93
N ALA A 3 -2.91 -22.52 -19.60
CA ALA A 3 -1.74 -21.92 -18.94
C ALA A 3 -2.12 -20.70 -18.08
N HIS A 4 -3.06 -19.88 -18.53
CA HIS A 4 -3.57 -18.72 -17.79
C HIS A 4 -4.35 -19.16 -16.53
N THR A 5 -5.17 -20.22 -16.64
CA THR A 5 -5.91 -20.76 -15.50
C THR A 5 -4.98 -21.37 -14.45
N VAL A 6 -3.93 -22.10 -14.89
CA VAL A 6 -2.88 -22.64 -14.00
C VAL A 6 -2.13 -21.50 -13.32
N TRP A 7 -1.72 -20.48 -14.09
CA TRP A 7 -1.02 -19.30 -13.56
C TRP A 7 -1.84 -18.59 -12.48
N PHE A 8 -3.10 -18.27 -12.77
CA PHE A 8 -3.94 -17.51 -11.84
C PHE A 8 -4.63 -18.36 -10.76
N GLY A 9 -4.79 -19.66 -10.97
CA GLY A 9 -5.57 -20.52 -10.08
C GLY A 9 -4.77 -21.33 -9.08
N ILE A 10 -3.55 -21.72 -9.40
CA ILE A 10 -2.83 -22.79 -8.69
C ILE A 10 -1.51 -22.31 -8.08
N LEU A 11 -0.81 -21.34 -8.73
CA LEU A 11 0.49 -20.90 -8.24
C LEU A 11 0.39 -20.08 -6.95
N ASN A 12 1.25 -20.38 -5.97
CA ASN A 12 1.31 -19.73 -4.67
C ASN A 12 1.51 -18.21 -4.77
N ASN A 13 2.34 -17.75 -5.71
CA ASN A 13 2.55 -16.32 -5.92
C ASN A 13 1.27 -15.62 -6.39
N SER A 14 0.48 -16.24 -7.27
CA SER A 14 -0.80 -15.69 -7.72
C SER A 14 -1.86 -15.69 -6.61
N ILE A 15 -1.85 -16.73 -5.77
CA ILE A 15 -2.70 -16.79 -4.57
C ILE A 15 -2.28 -15.70 -3.59
N ALA A 16 -0.96 -15.53 -3.36
CA ALA A 16 -0.43 -14.50 -2.49
C ALA A 16 -0.83 -13.08 -2.94
N ILE A 17 -0.76 -12.78 -4.26
CA ILE A 17 -1.17 -11.48 -4.80
C ILE A 17 -2.66 -11.22 -4.56
N ARG A 18 -3.54 -12.21 -4.76
CA ARG A 18 -4.98 -12.06 -4.49
C ARG A 18 -5.29 -11.91 -3.00
N ASN A 19 -4.64 -12.71 -2.17
CA ASN A 19 -4.78 -12.61 -0.71
C ASN A 19 -4.25 -11.26 -0.20
N ARG A 20 -3.16 -10.77 -0.77
CA ARG A 20 -2.59 -9.46 -0.46
C ARG A 20 -3.62 -8.35 -0.66
N LEU A 21 -4.29 -8.29 -1.82
CA LEU A 21 -5.35 -7.30 -2.07
C LEU A 21 -6.46 -7.37 -1.01
N ARG A 22 -6.93 -8.58 -0.69
CA ARG A 22 -7.98 -8.79 0.31
C ARG A 22 -7.54 -8.34 1.70
N LEU A 23 -6.31 -8.69 2.11
CA LEU A 23 -5.76 -8.30 3.40
C LEU A 23 -5.52 -6.79 3.47
N THR A 24 -4.95 -6.20 2.42
CA THR A 24 -4.76 -4.75 2.32
C THR A 24 -6.07 -4.00 2.53
N LYS A 25 -7.14 -4.39 1.83
CA LYS A 25 -8.47 -3.78 2.00
C LYS A 25 -8.96 -3.91 3.45
N LYS A 26 -8.81 -5.09 4.05
CA LYS A 26 -9.20 -5.33 5.43
C LYS A 26 -8.46 -4.42 6.42
N GLU A 27 -7.15 -4.26 6.23
CA GLU A 27 -6.35 -3.43 7.16
C GLU A 27 -6.58 -1.92 6.92
N ILE A 28 -6.77 -1.47 5.66
CA ILE A 28 -7.19 -0.09 5.37
C ILE A 28 -8.53 0.22 6.06
N LYS A 29 -9.51 -0.69 5.95
CA LYS A 29 -10.80 -0.49 6.61
C LYS A 29 -10.66 -0.35 8.12
N LYS A 30 -9.87 -1.21 8.76
CA LYS A 30 -9.62 -1.10 10.21
C LYS A 30 -8.94 0.22 10.59
N ALA A 31 -8.00 0.71 9.77
CA ALA A 31 -7.36 1.99 10.01
C ALA A 31 -8.37 3.14 9.90
N LEU A 32 -9.25 3.11 8.89
CA LEU A 32 -10.33 4.08 8.75
C LEU A 32 -11.31 4.02 9.93
N ASP A 33 -11.75 2.83 10.34
CA ASP A 33 -12.65 2.65 11.51
C ASP A 33 -11.98 3.18 12.80
N ALA A 34 -10.68 2.98 12.97
CA ALA A 34 -9.95 3.51 14.13
C ALA A 34 -9.87 5.05 14.13
N ILE A 35 -9.63 5.65 12.95
CA ILE A 35 -9.56 7.11 12.80
C ILE A 35 -10.96 7.74 12.92
N GLU A 36 -12.02 7.07 12.47
CA GLU A 36 -13.39 7.56 12.57
C GLU A 36 -13.80 7.85 14.03
N ASN A 37 -13.30 7.05 14.96
CA ASN A 37 -13.55 7.24 16.38
C ASN A 37 -12.79 8.43 17.02
N ASN A 38 -11.84 9.02 16.33
CA ASN A 38 -11.13 10.21 16.81
C ASN A 38 -11.96 11.47 16.49
N GLN A 39 -12.57 12.07 17.50
CA GLN A 39 -13.48 13.22 17.35
C GLN A 39 -12.79 14.52 16.93
N GLU A 40 -11.47 14.65 17.14
CA GLU A 40 -10.73 15.87 16.81
C GLU A 40 -10.36 15.96 15.33
N LYS A 41 -10.50 14.87 14.59
CA LYS A 41 -10.09 14.80 13.19
C LYS A 41 -11.29 14.90 12.26
N GLU A 42 -11.28 15.87 11.36
CA GLU A 42 -12.33 16.08 10.37
C GLU A 42 -12.01 15.44 9.00
N ILE A 43 -10.72 15.49 8.60
CA ILE A 43 -10.25 15.00 7.31
C ILE A 43 -9.26 13.85 7.52
N VAL A 44 -9.42 12.78 6.75
CA VAL A 44 -8.49 11.64 6.71
C VAL A 44 -7.67 11.69 5.43
N ASN A 45 -6.36 11.85 5.58
CA ASN A 45 -5.41 11.88 4.48
C ASN A 45 -4.85 10.49 4.20
N ILE A 46 -5.08 9.96 3.01
CA ILE A 46 -4.59 8.66 2.55
C ILE A 46 -3.54 8.87 1.44
N LEU A 47 -2.40 8.21 1.56
CA LEU A 47 -1.39 8.15 0.52
C LEU A 47 -1.15 6.71 0.07
N SER A 48 -1.28 6.43 -1.21
CA SER A 48 -0.81 5.18 -1.81
C SER A 48 0.51 5.44 -2.55
N ILE A 49 1.58 4.79 -2.10
CA ILE A 49 2.93 4.88 -2.70
C ILE A 49 3.15 3.68 -3.62
N ALA A 50 3.58 3.94 -4.87
CA ALA A 50 3.62 2.96 -5.95
C ALA A 50 2.25 2.31 -6.13
N SER A 51 1.25 3.16 -6.23
CA SER A 51 -0.17 2.80 -6.14
C SER A 51 -0.64 1.83 -7.22
N GLY A 52 0.07 1.77 -8.35
CA GLY A 52 -0.38 0.99 -9.49
C GLY A 52 -1.81 1.39 -9.89
N SER A 53 -2.73 0.43 -9.82
CA SER A 53 -4.17 0.68 -10.04
C SER A 53 -4.90 1.28 -8.84
N ALA A 54 -4.26 1.44 -7.70
CA ALA A 54 -4.85 1.89 -6.43
C ALA A 54 -6.13 1.13 -6.00
N ARG A 55 -6.30 -0.07 -6.51
CA ARG A 55 -7.55 -0.84 -6.44
C ARG A 55 -8.04 -1.07 -5.01
N ALA A 56 -7.12 -1.29 -4.07
CA ALA A 56 -7.47 -1.54 -2.67
C ALA A 56 -8.22 -0.35 -2.06
N ILE A 57 -7.70 0.86 -2.25
CA ILE A 57 -8.30 2.09 -1.72
C ILE A 57 -9.57 2.42 -2.50
N ILE A 58 -9.54 2.39 -3.83
CA ILE A 58 -10.69 2.72 -4.67
C ILE A 58 -11.90 1.83 -4.36
N GLU A 59 -11.72 0.50 -4.25
CA GLU A 59 -12.81 -0.42 -3.91
C GLU A 59 -13.36 -0.21 -2.49
N ILE A 60 -12.52 0.24 -1.56
CA ILE A 60 -12.99 0.61 -0.21
C ILE A 60 -13.83 1.88 -0.29
N LEU A 61 -13.33 2.94 -0.91
CA LEU A 61 -14.04 4.21 -1.03
C LEU A 61 -15.39 4.04 -1.75
N ASP A 62 -15.44 3.20 -2.79
CA ASP A 62 -16.67 2.89 -3.52
C ASP A 62 -17.70 2.16 -2.64
N SER A 63 -17.23 1.28 -1.77
CA SER A 63 -18.09 0.50 -0.87
C SER A 63 -18.50 1.22 0.41
N MET A 64 -17.89 2.39 0.70
CA MET A 64 -18.16 3.13 1.93
C MET A 64 -19.46 3.92 1.85
N ASN A 65 -20.33 3.69 2.83
CA ASN A 65 -21.56 4.44 3.03
C ASN A 65 -21.59 4.98 4.47
N GLY A 66 -21.89 6.27 4.60
CA GLY A 66 -22.11 6.88 5.92
C GLY A 66 -20.84 7.12 6.75
N TYR A 67 -19.66 7.20 6.12
CA TYR A 67 -18.44 7.61 6.80
C TYR A 67 -18.52 9.10 7.17
N ASN A 68 -18.24 9.42 8.44
CA ASN A 68 -18.55 10.74 9.02
C ASN A 68 -17.43 11.78 8.81
N LYS A 69 -16.35 11.42 8.13
CA LYS A 69 -15.21 12.33 7.89
C LYS A 69 -14.98 12.52 6.41
N GLU A 70 -14.40 13.67 6.07
CA GLU A 70 -13.90 13.89 4.72
C GLU A 70 -12.69 13.00 4.43
N ILE A 71 -12.55 12.55 3.19
CA ILE A 71 -11.39 11.77 2.76
C ILE A 71 -10.69 12.47 1.62
N SER A 72 -9.37 12.66 1.82
CA SER A 72 -8.44 13.08 0.78
C SER A 72 -7.49 11.92 0.47
N ALA A 73 -7.48 11.41 -0.75
CA ALA A 73 -6.62 10.31 -1.15
C ALA A 73 -5.70 10.69 -2.30
N SER A 74 -4.40 10.46 -2.11
CA SER A 74 -3.36 10.69 -3.11
C SER A 74 -2.78 9.37 -3.60
N PHE A 75 -2.70 9.21 -4.92
CA PHE A 75 -2.17 8.03 -5.59
C PHE A 75 -0.88 8.39 -6.31
N LEU A 76 0.25 7.93 -5.81
CA LEU A 76 1.57 8.21 -6.37
C LEU A 76 2.12 6.99 -7.08
N ASP A 77 2.41 7.11 -8.37
CA ASP A 77 3.09 6.08 -9.15
C ASP A 77 3.97 6.72 -10.23
N LYS A 78 5.09 6.04 -10.54
CA LYS A 78 5.99 6.46 -11.63
C LYS A 78 5.44 6.15 -13.02
N ASN A 79 4.47 5.24 -13.12
CA ASN A 79 3.88 4.79 -14.38
C ASN A 79 2.58 5.57 -14.67
N PRO A 80 2.59 6.51 -15.63
CA PRO A 80 1.40 7.31 -15.94
C PRO A 80 0.22 6.46 -16.42
N LYS A 81 0.47 5.33 -17.10
CA LYS A 81 -0.62 4.44 -17.54
C LYS A 81 -1.33 3.75 -16.37
N ALA A 82 -0.59 3.44 -15.29
CA ALA A 82 -1.21 2.90 -14.10
C ALA A 82 -2.10 3.94 -13.41
N LEU A 83 -1.66 5.19 -13.38
CA LEU A 83 -2.46 6.31 -12.87
C LEU A 83 -3.71 6.59 -13.73
N GLU A 84 -3.59 6.53 -15.06
CA GLU A 84 -4.75 6.66 -15.96
C GLU A 84 -5.78 5.56 -15.67
N TYR A 85 -5.33 4.31 -15.58
CA TYR A 85 -6.21 3.19 -15.24
C TYR A 85 -6.85 3.35 -13.85
N SER A 86 -6.11 3.85 -12.86
CA SER A 86 -6.68 4.11 -11.54
C SER A 86 -7.72 5.23 -11.55
N LYS A 87 -7.56 6.25 -12.40
CA LYS A 87 -8.57 7.30 -12.63
C LYS A 87 -9.86 6.72 -13.20
N GLU A 88 -9.74 5.81 -14.19
CA GLU A 88 -10.89 5.12 -14.77
C GLU A 88 -11.64 4.30 -13.71
N LEU A 89 -10.91 3.59 -12.84
CA LEU A 89 -11.51 2.83 -11.75
C LEU A 89 -12.19 3.71 -10.70
N ALA A 90 -11.67 4.92 -10.48
CA ALA A 90 -12.23 5.88 -9.52
C ALA A 90 -13.36 6.74 -10.11
N ASN A 91 -13.84 6.43 -11.31
CA ASN A 91 -14.93 7.19 -11.94
C ASN A 91 -16.17 7.21 -11.03
N GLY A 92 -16.71 8.41 -10.80
CA GLY A 92 -17.84 8.63 -9.89
C GLY A 92 -17.47 8.80 -8.41
N LEU A 93 -16.20 8.59 -8.02
CA LEU A 93 -15.74 8.83 -6.65
C LEU A 93 -15.21 10.27 -6.44
N THR A 94 -14.82 10.94 -7.50
CA THR A 94 -14.30 12.33 -7.45
C THR A 94 -15.32 13.35 -6.97
N ASP A 95 -16.60 13.04 -7.07
CA ASP A 95 -17.69 13.89 -6.55
C ASP A 95 -17.91 13.72 -5.04
N LYS A 96 -17.39 12.62 -4.48
CA LYS A 96 -17.53 12.29 -3.05
C LYS A 96 -16.26 12.52 -2.24
N TYR A 97 -15.09 12.38 -2.88
CA TYR A 97 -13.80 12.38 -2.22
C TYR A 97 -12.80 13.26 -2.94
N GLN A 98 -11.86 13.85 -2.20
CA GLN A 98 -10.76 14.60 -2.78
C GLN A 98 -9.68 13.61 -3.28
N LEU A 99 -9.64 13.35 -4.59
CA LEU A 99 -8.70 12.39 -5.18
C LEU A 99 -7.62 13.11 -5.99
N LYS A 100 -6.35 12.77 -5.75
CA LYS A 100 -5.19 13.35 -6.41
C LYS A 100 -4.30 12.24 -6.99
N TRP A 101 -3.86 12.40 -8.24
CA TRP A 101 -2.90 11.50 -8.90
C TRP A 101 -1.59 12.21 -9.10
N ILE A 102 -0.50 11.58 -8.68
CA ILE A 102 0.86 12.13 -8.66
C ILE A 102 1.77 11.23 -9.47
N ASN A 103 2.28 11.73 -10.60
CA ASN A 103 3.24 10.99 -11.40
C ASN A 103 4.66 11.30 -10.93
N ASP A 104 5.15 10.50 -9.99
CA ASP A 104 6.50 10.62 -9.42
C ASP A 104 6.98 9.27 -8.88
N THR A 105 8.24 9.21 -8.51
CA THR A 105 8.84 8.02 -7.89
C THR A 105 8.52 7.95 -6.39
N ALA A 106 8.46 6.72 -5.87
CA ALA A 106 8.18 6.49 -4.45
C ALA A 106 9.12 7.27 -3.51
N GLY A 107 10.41 7.39 -3.86
CA GLY A 107 11.39 8.13 -3.06
C GLY A 107 11.17 9.64 -3.01
N ASN A 108 10.28 10.18 -3.84
CA ASN A 108 9.97 11.61 -3.88
C ASN A 108 8.64 11.96 -3.20
N PHE A 109 7.94 11.00 -2.60
CA PHE A 109 6.60 11.24 -2.05
C PHE A 109 6.57 12.42 -1.09
N TYR A 110 7.59 12.60 -0.26
CA TYR A 110 7.70 13.66 0.74
C TYR A 110 7.65 15.08 0.14
N LYS A 111 8.01 15.25 -1.14
CA LYS A 111 7.97 16.55 -1.83
C LYS A 111 6.53 17.05 -2.05
N HIS A 112 5.56 16.16 -1.99
CA HIS A 112 4.15 16.44 -2.21
C HIS A 112 3.38 16.69 -0.91
N TYR A 113 4.03 16.51 0.24
CA TYR A 113 3.48 16.70 1.58
C TYR A 113 4.28 17.78 2.30
N ARG A 114 3.77 19.00 2.28
CA ARG A 114 4.37 20.15 2.96
C ARG A 114 3.32 20.78 3.86
N ASN A 115 3.76 21.32 5.01
CA ASN A 115 2.97 22.17 5.88
C ASN A 115 1.81 21.49 6.66
N GLY A 116 2.00 20.27 7.16
CA GLY A 116 1.06 19.68 8.13
C GLY A 116 -0.09 18.87 7.52
N GLU A 117 -0.09 18.64 6.22
CA GLU A 117 -1.03 17.73 5.56
C GLU A 117 -0.52 16.28 5.50
N ASN A 118 0.18 15.86 6.54
CA ASN A 118 0.77 14.52 6.59
C ASN A 118 -0.30 13.42 6.46
N PRO A 119 0.03 12.28 5.83
CA PRO A 119 -0.93 11.17 5.70
C PRO A 119 -1.25 10.52 7.05
N ASP A 120 -2.49 10.10 7.20
CA ASP A 120 -2.97 9.27 8.32
C ASP A 120 -2.87 7.80 8.01
N ILE A 121 -3.01 7.47 6.72
CA ILE A 121 -2.86 6.11 6.22
C ILE A 121 -1.90 6.17 5.03
N ILE A 122 -0.80 5.43 5.11
CA ILE A 122 0.07 5.18 3.98
C ILE A 122 -0.08 3.71 3.57
N GLU A 123 -0.51 3.48 2.35
CA GLU A 123 -0.51 2.18 1.70
C GLU A 123 0.67 2.09 0.74
N MET A 124 1.51 1.06 0.93
CA MET A 124 2.65 0.78 0.06
C MET A 124 2.79 -0.73 -0.12
N VAL A 125 2.03 -1.30 -1.03
CA VAL A 125 1.93 -2.75 -1.19
C VAL A 125 2.58 -3.22 -2.48
N GLY A 126 3.64 -4.05 -2.34
CA GLY A 126 4.36 -4.66 -3.46
C GLY A 126 5.60 -3.90 -3.93
N LEU A 127 5.92 -2.74 -3.37
CA LEU A 127 7.14 -2.00 -3.73
C LEU A 127 8.38 -2.63 -3.09
N LEU A 128 8.29 -3.07 -1.84
CA LEU A 128 9.41 -3.70 -1.12
C LEU A 128 9.88 -5.00 -1.77
N ASP A 129 9.03 -5.64 -2.58
CA ASP A 129 9.39 -6.81 -3.38
C ASP A 129 10.54 -6.53 -4.39
N TYR A 130 10.84 -5.26 -4.66
CA TYR A 130 11.86 -4.83 -5.64
C TYR A 130 13.04 -4.06 -5.04
N TYR A 131 13.01 -3.78 -3.73
CA TYR A 131 14.05 -3.02 -3.06
C TYR A 131 14.92 -3.94 -2.21
N ASP A 132 16.23 -3.67 -2.20
CA ASP A 132 17.14 -4.23 -1.21
C ASP A 132 16.80 -3.72 0.19
N GLU A 133 17.45 -4.28 1.20
CA GLU A 133 17.17 -3.97 2.61
C GLU A 133 17.46 -2.50 2.92
N THR A 134 18.61 -1.99 2.48
CA THR A 134 19.03 -0.60 2.74
C THR A 134 18.05 0.41 2.17
N LYS A 135 17.65 0.23 0.92
CA LYS A 135 16.64 1.11 0.29
C LYS A 135 15.28 0.98 0.95
N SER A 136 14.92 -0.23 1.38
CA SER A 136 13.66 -0.46 2.08
C SER A 136 13.63 0.27 3.42
N ILE A 137 14.68 0.15 4.23
CA ILE A 137 14.79 0.84 5.52
C ILE A 137 14.79 2.36 5.31
N THR A 138 15.56 2.86 4.36
CA THR A 138 15.59 4.30 4.04
C THR A 138 14.19 4.83 3.68
N LEU A 139 13.46 4.13 2.81
CA LEU A 139 12.10 4.54 2.43
C LEU A 139 11.13 4.47 3.62
N LEU A 140 11.22 3.40 4.42
CA LEU A 140 10.39 3.25 5.61
C LEU A 140 10.69 4.33 6.66
N SER A 141 11.95 4.78 6.82
CA SER A 141 12.30 5.90 7.71
C SER A 141 11.67 7.21 7.26
N PHE A 142 11.69 7.52 5.96
CA PHE A 142 10.97 8.68 5.43
C PHE A 142 9.47 8.56 5.64
N ILE A 143 8.89 7.36 5.44
CA ILE A 143 7.48 7.13 5.70
C ILE A 143 7.15 7.38 7.17
N TYR A 144 7.97 6.88 8.09
CA TYR A 144 7.80 7.11 9.52
C TYR A 144 7.81 8.61 9.90
N GLU A 145 8.73 9.38 9.30
CA GLU A 145 8.87 10.82 9.53
C GLU A 145 7.64 11.62 9.05
N TYR A 146 7.05 11.21 7.92
CA TYR A 146 5.92 11.92 7.29
C TYR A 146 4.54 11.37 7.66
N LEU A 147 4.47 10.20 8.29
CA LEU A 147 3.22 9.65 8.79
C LEU A 147 2.74 10.47 10.00
N ASN A 148 1.46 10.80 10.05
CA ASN A 148 0.89 11.45 11.23
C ASN A 148 1.12 10.61 12.49
N GLN A 149 1.20 11.29 13.64
CA GLN A 149 1.18 10.60 14.92
C GLN A 149 -0.09 9.73 14.99
N ASP A 150 0.06 8.47 15.40
CA ASP A 150 -1.00 7.46 15.39
C ASP A 150 -1.56 7.09 14.00
N GLY A 151 -0.84 7.47 12.94
CA GLY A 151 -1.15 7.05 11.58
C GLY A 151 -0.76 5.58 11.31
N PHE A 152 -1.22 5.05 10.19
CA PHE A 152 -1.08 3.64 9.82
C PHE A 152 -0.25 3.47 8.54
N LEU A 153 0.85 2.71 8.62
CA LEU A 153 1.53 2.18 7.44
C LEU A 153 1.01 0.77 7.16
N ILE A 154 0.50 0.55 5.97
CA ILE A 154 0.09 -0.76 5.47
C ILE A 154 1.01 -1.16 4.33
N THR A 155 1.87 -2.14 4.58
CA THR A 155 2.81 -2.67 3.59
C THR A 155 2.79 -4.19 3.55
N ALA A 156 3.33 -4.77 2.49
CA ALA A 156 3.38 -6.21 2.33
C ALA A 156 4.58 -6.64 1.49
N ASN A 157 5.06 -7.84 1.76
CA ASN A 157 6.06 -8.56 0.98
C ASN A 157 5.64 -10.01 0.79
N ILE A 158 6.08 -10.64 -0.29
CA ILE A 158 5.85 -12.07 -0.52
C ILE A 158 6.87 -12.87 0.28
N VAL A 159 6.40 -13.84 1.06
CA VAL A 159 7.27 -14.75 1.82
C VAL A 159 7.97 -15.76 0.91
N HIS A 160 9.09 -16.30 1.38
CA HIS A 160 9.80 -17.40 0.70
C HIS A 160 8.85 -18.56 0.40
N ASN A 161 8.88 -19.03 -0.83
CA ASN A 161 8.09 -20.17 -1.27
C ASN A 161 8.83 -21.00 -2.32
N ARG A 162 8.30 -22.20 -2.61
CA ARG A 162 8.95 -23.17 -3.51
C ARG A 162 9.02 -22.70 -4.97
N GLU A 163 8.18 -21.75 -5.36
CA GLU A 163 8.10 -21.24 -6.73
C GLU A 163 9.09 -20.13 -7.04
N GLN A 164 9.79 -19.59 -6.02
CA GLN A 164 10.70 -18.46 -6.16
C GLN A 164 11.71 -18.63 -7.31
N LYS A 165 12.35 -19.80 -7.43
CA LYS A 165 13.31 -20.08 -8.50
C LYS A 165 12.64 -20.09 -9.89
N PHE A 166 11.47 -20.66 -9.98
CA PHE A 166 10.69 -20.72 -11.22
C PHE A 166 10.24 -19.32 -11.64
N ILE A 167 9.68 -18.53 -10.72
CA ILE A 167 9.22 -17.16 -10.98
C ILE A 167 10.40 -16.28 -11.43
N SER A 168 11.52 -16.33 -10.72
CA SER A 168 12.69 -15.52 -11.07
C SER A 168 13.33 -15.91 -12.40
N ARG A 169 13.52 -17.23 -12.66
CA ARG A 169 14.29 -17.72 -13.82
C ARG A 169 13.45 -17.92 -15.07
N THR A 170 12.25 -18.46 -14.92
CA THR A 170 11.41 -18.84 -16.06
C THR A 170 10.43 -17.75 -16.45
N VAL A 171 9.86 -17.07 -15.48
CA VAL A 171 8.91 -15.96 -15.71
C VAL A 171 9.65 -14.63 -15.91
N GLY A 172 10.91 -14.54 -15.49
CA GLY A 172 11.70 -13.31 -15.58
C GLY A 172 11.21 -12.22 -14.60
N TRP A 173 10.62 -12.63 -13.48
CA TRP A 173 10.12 -11.71 -12.46
C TRP A 173 10.88 -11.89 -11.13
N PRO A 174 12.10 -11.33 -11.02
CA PRO A 174 12.90 -11.40 -9.80
C PRO A 174 12.28 -10.51 -8.72
N MET A 175 12.05 -11.10 -7.55
CA MET A 175 11.55 -10.42 -6.36
C MET A 175 12.41 -10.71 -5.15
N VAL A 176 12.43 -9.79 -4.20
CA VAL A 176 13.03 -9.98 -2.88
C VAL A 176 11.98 -10.55 -1.94
N TYR A 177 12.14 -11.82 -1.58
CA TYR A 177 11.26 -12.50 -0.65
C TYR A 177 11.74 -12.24 0.77
N ARG A 178 10.83 -11.99 1.70
CA ARG A 178 11.16 -11.69 3.11
C ARG A 178 10.32 -12.50 4.06
N SER A 179 10.91 -12.90 5.17
CA SER A 179 10.14 -13.48 6.27
C SER A 179 9.38 -12.40 7.04
N PRO A 180 8.36 -12.77 7.82
CA PRO A 180 7.72 -11.84 8.75
C PRO A 180 8.70 -11.14 9.69
N LYS A 181 9.74 -11.86 10.13
CA LYS A 181 10.80 -11.29 10.98
C LYS A 181 11.59 -10.21 10.26
N ASP A 182 11.99 -10.42 9.01
CA ASP A 182 12.75 -9.44 8.24
C ASP A 182 11.95 -8.13 8.08
N LEU A 183 10.62 -8.22 7.87
CA LEU A 183 9.76 -7.05 7.77
C LEU A 183 9.66 -6.28 9.09
N ILE A 184 9.54 -6.99 10.21
CA ILE A 184 9.56 -6.37 11.54
C ILE A 184 10.90 -5.70 11.80
N ASP A 185 12.01 -6.40 11.58
CA ASP A 185 13.35 -5.86 11.83
C ASP A 185 13.60 -4.58 11.01
N MET A 186 13.17 -4.55 9.73
CA MET A 186 13.26 -3.37 8.88
C MET A 186 12.37 -2.22 9.38
N ALA A 187 11.15 -2.51 9.83
CA ALA A 187 10.25 -1.50 10.38
C ALA A 187 10.83 -0.88 11.66
N LEU A 188 11.37 -1.71 12.57
CA LEU A 188 12.04 -1.24 13.78
C LEU A 188 13.30 -0.40 13.48
N ALA A 189 14.11 -0.85 12.52
CA ALA A 189 15.28 -0.11 12.06
C ALA A 189 14.90 1.26 11.43
N ALA A 190 13.71 1.38 10.89
CA ALA A 190 13.16 2.60 10.31
C ALA A 190 12.52 3.55 11.35
N GLY A 191 12.39 3.13 12.62
CA GLY A 191 11.86 3.95 13.72
C GLY A 191 10.46 3.55 14.20
N PHE A 192 9.80 2.57 13.57
CA PHE A 192 8.49 2.10 14.03
C PHE A 192 8.60 1.38 15.37
N GLU A 193 7.61 1.55 16.22
CA GLU A 193 7.61 1.00 17.58
C GLU A 193 7.13 -0.47 17.60
N PRO A 194 7.80 -1.36 18.37
CA PRO A 194 7.45 -2.79 18.39
C PRO A 194 6.00 -3.06 18.77
N HIS A 195 5.46 -2.34 19.76
CA HIS A 195 4.10 -2.54 20.27
C HIS A 195 3.01 -2.02 19.33
N LYS A 196 3.38 -1.16 18.36
CA LYS A 196 2.51 -0.65 17.29
C LYS A 196 2.65 -1.44 15.98
N THR A 197 3.63 -2.36 15.88
CA THR A 197 3.91 -3.13 14.67
C THR A 197 3.20 -4.49 14.71
N LYS A 198 2.44 -4.82 13.67
CA LYS A 198 1.68 -6.06 13.57
C LYS A 198 1.90 -6.76 12.22
N ILE A 199 2.11 -8.07 12.26
CA ILE A 199 2.09 -8.93 11.07
C ILE A 199 0.72 -9.57 10.89
N VAL A 200 0.24 -9.57 9.66
CA VAL A 200 -1.01 -10.21 9.23
C VAL A 200 -0.69 -11.16 8.08
N CYS A 201 -1.10 -12.43 8.18
CA CYS A 201 -0.88 -13.49 7.18
C CYS A 201 -2.20 -14.06 6.67
#